data_8aa68805c6b4e15636064cb910b63aab
#
_entry.id   8aa68805c6b4e15636064cb910b63aab
#
_cell.length_a   1.000
_cell.length_b   1.000
_cell.length_c   1.000
_cell.angle_alpha   90.00
_cell.angle_beta   90.00
_cell.angle_gamma   90.00
#
_symmetry.space_group_name_H-M   'P 1'
#
loop_
_entity.id
_entity.type
_entity.pdbx_description
1 polymer ?
#
loop_
_entity_poly.entity_id
_entity_poly.type
_entity_poly.pdbx_seq_one_letter_code
_entity_poly.pdbx_strand_id
1 'polypeptide(L)'
;MGWFFGFKLHLAVNDRGDLLACCLTAGNVDDRKPVPQMVKRLRGKLIGDRGYVSAPLTALLFEQGLQLLTRLRKNMTNRLMHLSDKLLLRKRAIIESIIDQFKNISQIEHSRHRSPTNFVVHLIAGLLAYSHQEKKPGLHLDERALLAA
;
A
#
# COMPACT_ATOMS: atom_id res chain seq x y z
N MET A 1 -18.98 -16.62 -13.11
CA MET A 1 -18.57 -15.21 -12.90
C MET A 1 -18.44 -14.54 -14.27
N GLY A 2 -19.16 -13.43 -14.49
CA GLY A 2 -19.06 -12.69 -15.74
C GLY A 2 -17.77 -11.86 -15.83
N TRP A 3 -17.34 -11.54 -17.04
CA TRP A 3 -16.25 -10.60 -17.29
C TRP A 3 -16.67 -9.20 -16.81
N PHE A 4 -15.85 -8.55 -15.97
CA PHE A 4 -16.08 -7.16 -15.57
C PHE A 4 -14.88 -6.30 -15.92
N PHE A 5 -15.13 -5.08 -16.32
CA PHE A 5 -14.11 -4.09 -16.56
C PHE A 5 -13.88 -3.33 -15.24
N GLY A 6 -12.67 -3.36 -14.73
CA GLY A 6 -12.35 -2.71 -13.46
C GLY A 6 -10.94 -2.18 -13.42
N PHE A 7 -10.71 -1.28 -12.46
CA PHE A 7 -9.41 -0.72 -12.14
C PHE A 7 -8.95 -1.19 -10.77
N LYS A 8 -7.63 -1.23 -10.58
CA LYS A 8 -7.00 -1.42 -9.27
C LYS A 8 -6.27 -0.15 -8.87
N LEU A 9 -6.56 0.32 -7.66
CA LEU A 9 -5.84 1.41 -7.03
C LEU A 9 -4.75 0.83 -6.14
N HIS A 10 -3.52 1.21 -6.40
CA HIS A 10 -2.34 0.89 -5.59
C HIS A 10 -1.96 2.12 -4.78
N LEU A 11 -1.71 1.94 -3.49
CA LEU A 11 -1.37 3.02 -2.56
C LEU A 11 -0.12 2.65 -1.76
N ALA A 12 0.75 3.62 -1.54
CA ALA A 12 1.81 3.58 -0.53
C ALA A 12 1.57 4.70 0.46
N VAL A 13 1.60 4.36 1.74
CA VAL A 13 1.36 5.30 2.84
C VAL A 13 2.47 5.19 3.87
N ASN A 14 2.69 6.28 4.63
CA ASN A 14 3.61 6.24 5.77
C ASN A 14 2.88 5.83 7.06
N ASP A 15 3.62 5.80 8.16
CA ASP A 15 3.14 5.49 9.51
C ASP A 15 2.14 6.53 10.07
N ARG A 16 2.10 7.73 9.50
CA ARG A 16 1.15 8.79 9.84
C ARG A 16 -0.12 8.77 8.99
N GLY A 17 -0.22 7.80 8.06
CA GLY A 17 -1.34 7.70 7.14
C GLY A 17 -1.27 8.65 5.95
N ASP A 18 -0.15 9.34 5.72
CA ASP A 18 -0.02 10.20 4.55
C ASP A 18 0.20 9.36 3.29
N LEU A 19 -0.44 9.78 2.19
CA LEU A 19 -0.24 9.18 0.88
C LEU A 19 1.13 9.58 0.33
N LEU A 20 2.00 8.59 0.13
CA LEU A 20 3.34 8.79 -0.44
C LEU A 20 3.36 8.57 -1.96
N ALA A 21 2.59 7.61 -2.42
CA ALA A 21 2.46 7.31 -3.83
C ALA A 21 1.14 6.60 -4.13
N CYS A 22 0.65 6.77 -5.35
CA CYS A 22 -0.50 6.02 -5.85
C CYS A 22 -0.32 5.68 -7.34
N CYS A 23 -0.98 4.61 -7.75
CA CYS A 23 -1.03 4.19 -9.15
C CYS A 23 -2.37 3.51 -9.44
N LEU A 24 -2.94 3.80 -10.60
CA LEU A 24 -4.14 3.15 -11.10
C LEU A 24 -3.76 2.21 -12.26
N THR A 25 -4.18 0.97 -12.19
CA THR A 25 -3.95 -0.02 -13.26
C THR A 25 -5.26 -0.68 -13.67
N ALA A 26 -5.26 -1.31 -14.84
CA ALA A 26 -6.37 -2.18 -15.21
C ALA A 26 -6.47 -3.38 -14.25
N GLY A 27 -7.67 -3.88 -14.03
CA GLY A 27 -7.96 -4.92 -13.04
C GLY A 27 -7.22 -6.25 -13.26
N ASN A 28 -6.80 -6.54 -14.48
CA ASN A 28 -6.05 -7.75 -14.86
C ASN A 28 -4.53 -7.63 -14.68
N VAL A 29 -4.00 -6.46 -14.31
CA VAL A 29 -2.56 -6.26 -14.09
C VAL A 29 -2.15 -6.89 -12.77
N ASP A 30 -1.01 -7.60 -12.75
CA ASP A 30 -0.41 -8.14 -11.52
C ASP A 30 -0.02 -6.99 -10.58
N ASP A 31 -0.39 -7.12 -9.30
CA ASP A 31 -0.20 -6.07 -8.29
C ASP A 31 1.26 -5.69 -8.05
N ARG A 32 2.20 -6.59 -8.39
CA ARG A 32 3.64 -6.37 -8.26
C ARG A 32 4.22 -5.49 -9.36
N LYS A 33 3.59 -5.47 -10.55
CA LYS A 33 4.12 -4.75 -11.72
C LYS A 33 4.28 -3.24 -11.51
N PRO A 34 3.28 -2.51 -10.96
CA PRO A 34 3.39 -1.05 -10.80
C PRO A 34 4.31 -0.63 -9.65
N VAL A 35 4.63 -1.53 -8.71
CA VAL A 35 5.33 -1.19 -7.46
C VAL A 35 6.67 -0.50 -7.70
N PRO A 36 7.62 -1.01 -8.51
CA PRO A 36 8.93 -0.39 -8.66
C PRO A 36 8.86 1.06 -9.15
N GLN A 37 7.98 1.33 -10.11
CA GLN A 37 7.79 2.68 -10.64
C GLN A 37 7.07 3.58 -9.64
N MET A 38 6.04 3.08 -8.99
CA MET A 38 5.24 3.82 -8.01
C MET A 38 6.09 4.30 -6.83
N VAL A 39 6.98 3.44 -6.32
CA VAL A 39 7.80 3.75 -5.13
C VAL A 39 9.22 4.21 -5.45
N LYS A 40 9.53 4.53 -6.71
CA LYS A 40 10.89 4.88 -7.19
C LYS A 40 11.59 5.97 -6.37
N ARG A 41 10.82 6.91 -5.81
CA ARG A 41 11.36 8.03 -5.01
C ARG A 41 11.39 7.75 -3.52
N LEU A 42 10.84 6.62 -3.08
CA LEU A 42 10.80 6.25 -1.67
C LEU A 42 12.08 5.51 -1.27
N ARG A 43 12.41 5.53 0.01
CA ARG A 43 13.57 4.87 0.61
C ARG A 43 13.20 4.29 1.96
N GLY A 44 13.95 3.31 2.45
CA GLY A 44 13.77 2.70 3.76
C GLY A 44 13.06 1.36 3.72
N LYS A 45 11.99 1.18 4.49
CA LYS A 45 11.26 -0.10 4.59
C LYS A 45 9.87 0.02 3.99
N LEU A 46 9.54 -0.89 3.06
CA LEU A 46 8.23 -1.02 2.44
C LEU A 46 7.55 -2.28 2.98
N ILE A 47 6.41 -2.12 3.62
CA ILE A 47 5.64 -3.24 4.17
C ILE A 47 4.56 -3.63 3.18
N GLY A 48 4.58 -4.87 2.76
CA GLY A 48 3.60 -5.41 1.81
C GLY A 48 2.87 -6.64 2.34
N ASP A 49 1.79 -7.01 1.66
CA ASP A 49 1.10 -8.26 1.92
C ASP A 49 1.85 -9.45 1.28
N ARG A 50 1.41 -10.67 1.61
CA ARG A 50 1.96 -11.93 1.05
C ARG A 50 1.88 -12.02 -0.47
N GLY A 51 0.96 -11.29 -1.10
CA GLY A 51 0.84 -11.18 -2.54
C GLY A 51 2.08 -10.58 -3.22
N TYR A 52 2.82 -9.74 -2.50
CA TYR A 52 4.04 -9.10 -3.01
C TYR A 52 5.32 -9.92 -2.83
N VAL A 53 5.24 -11.13 -2.28
CA VAL A 53 6.39 -12.04 -2.15
C VAL A 53 6.91 -12.43 -3.54
N SER A 54 8.07 -11.89 -3.91
CA SER A 54 8.73 -12.13 -5.20
C SER A 54 10.22 -11.81 -5.05
N ALA A 55 11.09 -12.77 -5.35
CA ALA A 55 12.53 -12.56 -5.27
C ALA A 55 13.01 -11.45 -6.24
N PRO A 56 12.57 -11.43 -7.51
CA PRO A 56 12.94 -10.34 -8.43
C PRO A 56 12.47 -8.96 -7.95
N LEU A 57 11.23 -8.86 -7.43
CA LEU A 57 10.73 -7.60 -6.89
C LEU A 57 11.55 -7.13 -5.68
N THR A 58 11.87 -8.05 -4.77
CA THR A 58 12.67 -7.74 -3.58
C THR A 58 14.06 -7.23 -3.95
N ALA A 59 14.74 -7.88 -4.91
CA ALA A 59 16.05 -7.45 -5.40
C ALA A 59 15.99 -6.06 -6.05
N LEU A 60 15.03 -5.84 -6.94
CA LEU A 60 14.87 -4.56 -7.63
C LEU A 60 14.57 -3.41 -6.65
N LEU A 61 13.70 -3.63 -5.66
CA LEU A 61 13.41 -2.61 -4.65
C LEU A 61 14.61 -2.35 -3.75
N PHE A 62 15.40 -3.38 -3.43
CA PHE A 62 16.62 -3.23 -2.65
C PHE A 62 17.65 -2.36 -3.37
N GLU A 63 17.84 -2.55 -4.68
CA GLU A 63 18.68 -1.68 -5.51
C GLU A 63 18.18 -0.22 -5.52
N GLN A 64 16.88 -0.01 -5.40
CA GLN A 64 16.27 1.30 -5.27
C GLN A 64 16.38 1.89 -3.85
N GLY A 65 17.01 1.20 -2.89
CA GLY A 65 17.11 1.62 -1.49
C GLY A 65 15.86 1.37 -0.66
N LEU A 66 15.01 0.43 -1.07
CA LEU A 66 13.83 -0.01 -0.34
C LEU A 66 13.95 -1.47 0.08
N GLN A 67 13.82 -1.74 1.37
CA GLN A 67 13.72 -3.10 1.91
C GLN A 67 12.26 -3.53 1.94
N LEU A 68 11.89 -4.50 1.10
CA LEU A 68 10.53 -5.06 1.10
C LEU A 68 10.36 -6.05 2.26
N LEU A 69 9.45 -5.75 3.17
CA LEU A 69 9.05 -6.61 4.29
C LEU A 69 7.67 -7.21 4.02
N THR A 70 7.59 -8.53 4.01
CA THR A 70 6.33 -9.27 3.84
C THR A 70 6.24 -10.40 4.86
N ARG A 71 5.02 -10.82 5.18
CA ARG A 71 4.82 -12.07 5.93
C ARG A 71 5.24 -13.26 5.07
N LEU A 72 5.99 -14.19 5.64
CA LEU A 72 6.38 -15.42 4.98
C LEU A 72 5.15 -16.28 4.66
N ARG A 73 5.18 -16.98 3.53
CA ARG A 73 4.22 -18.05 3.22
C ARG A 73 4.57 -19.29 4.04
N LYS A 74 3.59 -20.14 4.31
CA LYS A 74 3.78 -21.38 5.09
C LYS A 74 4.93 -22.27 4.57
N ASN A 75 5.18 -22.23 3.26
CA ASN A 75 6.18 -23.08 2.57
C ASN A 75 7.51 -22.36 2.35
N MET A 76 7.75 -21.21 2.96
CA MET A 76 9.03 -20.49 2.83
C MET A 76 9.93 -20.77 4.03
N THR A 77 11.22 -20.88 3.77
CA THR A 77 12.25 -21.00 4.80
C THR A 77 12.15 -19.82 5.76
N ASN A 78 12.14 -20.13 7.06
CA ASN A 78 12.06 -19.12 8.10
C ASN A 78 13.32 -18.24 8.05
N ARG A 79 13.18 -16.97 7.76
CA ARG A 79 14.29 -15.99 7.84
C ARG A 79 14.29 -15.36 9.21
N LEU A 80 15.47 -15.28 9.82
CA LEU A 80 15.67 -14.46 11.02
C LEU A 80 15.30 -13.01 10.67
N MET A 81 14.27 -12.51 11.32
CA MET A 81 13.77 -11.16 11.13
C MET A 81 13.96 -10.37 12.42
N HIS A 82 14.46 -9.15 12.30
CA HIS A 82 14.63 -8.25 13.44
C HIS A 82 13.29 -8.05 14.17
N LEU A 83 13.30 -7.88 15.48
CA LEU A 83 12.07 -7.72 16.27
C LEU A 83 11.28 -6.48 15.83
N SER A 84 11.97 -5.39 15.53
CA SER A 84 11.37 -4.16 14.96
C SER A 84 10.59 -4.44 13.67
N ASP A 85 11.13 -5.28 12.77
CA ASP A 85 10.46 -5.61 11.51
C ASP A 85 9.21 -6.48 11.74
N LYS A 86 9.25 -7.37 12.73
CA LYS A 86 8.07 -8.15 13.16
C LYS A 86 6.96 -7.23 13.71
N LEU A 87 7.34 -6.21 14.46
CA LEU A 87 6.39 -5.22 15.00
C LEU A 87 5.77 -4.39 13.87
N LEU A 88 6.58 -3.92 12.92
CA LEU A 88 6.10 -3.20 11.75
C LEU A 88 5.13 -4.03 10.91
N LEU A 89 5.42 -5.31 10.68
CA LEU A 89 4.54 -6.22 9.96
C LEU A 89 3.18 -6.44 10.65
N ARG A 90 3.11 -6.36 11.97
CA ARG A 90 1.84 -6.44 12.70
C ARG A 90 0.98 -5.20 12.48
N LYS A 91 1.61 -4.04 12.29
CA LYS A 91 0.95 -2.74 12.13
C LYS A 91 0.52 -2.43 10.69
N ARG A 92 0.71 -3.34 9.75
CA ARG A 92 0.28 -3.17 8.34
C ARG A 92 -1.21 -2.89 8.17
N ALA A 93 -2.04 -3.24 9.15
CA ALA A 93 -3.48 -3.03 9.12
C ALA A 93 -3.91 -1.56 8.92
N ILE A 94 -2.99 -0.60 9.10
CA ILE A 94 -3.27 0.81 8.81
C ILE A 94 -3.76 1.01 7.37
N ILE A 95 -3.18 0.27 6.39
CA ILE A 95 -3.61 0.41 4.99
C ILE A 95 -5.05 -0.05 4.80
N GLU A 96 -5.48 -1.07 5.54
CA GLU A 96 -6.86 -1.56 5.51
C GLU A 96 -7.83 -0.48 5.99
N SER A 97 -7.50 0.22 7.09
CA SER A 97 -8.29 1.35 7.61
C SER A 97 -8.34 2.52 6.63
N ILE A 98 -7.25 2.80 5.94
CA ILE A 98 -7.19 3.87 4.92
C ILE A 98 -8.04 3.49 3.71
N ILE A 99 -7.93 2.26 3.22
CA ILE A 99 -8.74 1.75 2.11
C ILE A 99 -10.22 1.78 2.49
N ASP A 100 -10.56 1.42 3.72
CA ASP A 100 -11.95 1.46 4.21
C ASP A 100 -12.51 2.88 4.21
N GLN A 101 -11.72 3.89 4.60
CA GLN A 101 -12.12 5.29 4.48
C GLN A 101 -12.37 5.70 3.01
N PHE A 102 -11.52 5.28 2.07
CA PHE A 102 -11.75 5.54 0.65
C PHE A 102 -13.03 4.89 0.14
N LYS A 103 -13.34 3.68 0.59
CA LYS A 103 -14.56 2.96 0.21
C LYS A 103 -15.81 3.60 0.78
N ASN A 104 -15.80 3.91 2.07
CA ASN A 104 -17.00 4.32 2.81
C ASN A 104 -17.24 5.83 2.77
N ILE A 105 -16.20 6.67 2.82
CA ILE A 105 -16.33 8.12 2.82
C ILE A 105 -16.29 8.65 1.38
N SER A 106 -15.29 8.27 0.60
CA SER A 106 -15.13 8.74 -0.77
C SER A 106 -15.86 7.90 -1.82
N GLN A 107 -16.47 6.78 -1.42
CA GLN A 107 -17.25 5.87 -2.26
C GLN A 107 -16.54 5.46 -3.58
N ILE A 108 -15.22 5.30 -3.54
CA ILE A 108 -14.40 5.03 -4.73
C ILE A 108 -14.76 3.68 -5.36
N GLU A 109 -15.10 2.67 -4.55
CA GLU A 109 -15.41 1.33 -5.03
C GLU A 109 -16.76 1.25 -5.76
N HIS A 110 -17.72 2.05 -5.34
CA HIS A 110 -19.09 2.03 -5.86
C HIS A 110 -19.42 3.26 -6.71
N SER A 111 -18.44 3.77 -7.44
CA SER A 111 -18.67 4.91 -8.32
C SER A 111 -19.68 4.52 -9.41
N ARG A 112 -20.76 5.32 -9.54
CA ARG A 112 -21.79 5.14 -10.57
C ARG A 112 -21.38 5.75 -11.91
N HIS A 113 -20.11 6.11 -12.06
CA HIS A 113 -19.62 6.76 -13.27
C HIS A 113 -19.52 5.77 -14.43
N ARG A 114 -20.21 6.07 -15.54
CA ARG A 114 -20.13 5.31 -16.79
C ARG A 114 -18.91 5.70 -17.62
N SER A 115 -18.35 6.90 -17.38
CA SER A 115 -17.17 7.40 -18.07
C SER A 115 -15.90 7.12 -17.26
N PRO A 116 -14.86 6.51 -17.85
CA PRO A 116 -13.56 6.35 -17.20
C PRO A 116 -12.95 7.67 -16.72
N THR A 117 -13.14 8.75 -17.51
CA THR A 117 -12.65 10.09 -17.15
C THR A 117 -13.32 10.59 -15.86
N ASN A 118 -14.64 10.50 -15.74
CA ASN A 118 -15.36 10.92 -14.54
C ASN A 118 -14.99 10.05 -13.34
N PHE A 119 -14.74 8.75 -13.54
CA PHE A 119 -14.22 7.88 -12.51
C PHE A 119 -12.86 8.36 -11.99
N VAL A 120 -11.92 8.69 -12.90
CA VAL A 120 -10.58 9.17 -12.51
C VAL A 120 -10.67 10.52 -11.77
N VAL A 121 -11.52 11.43 -12.23
CA VAL A 121 -11.77 12.73 -11.55
C VAL A 121 -12.29 12.49 -10.13
N HIS A 122 -13.26 11.60 -9.95
CA HIS A 122 -13.80 11.23 -8.65
C HIS A 122 -12.73 10.62 -7.74
N LEU A 123 -11.91 9.71 -8.28
CA LEU A 123 -10.79 9.11 -7.58
C LEU A 123 -9.78 10.17 -7.09
N ILE A 124 -9.38 11.08 -7.97
CA ILE A 124 -8.45 12.17 -7.62
C ILE A 124 -9.05 13.07 -6.55
N ALA A 125 -10.32 13.42 -6.67
CA ALA A 125 -11.02 14.23 -5.67
C ALA A 125 -11.02 13.53 -4.29
N GLY A 126 -11.27 12.21 -4.25
CA GLY A 126 -11.19 11.42 -3.01
C GLY A 126 -9.79 11.38 -2.40
N LEU A 127 -8.75 11.20 -3.23
CA LEU A 127 -7.34 11.21 -2.79
C LEU A 127 -6.95 12.60 -2.23
N LEU A 128 -7.37 13.67 -2.88
CA LEU A 128 -7.13 15.05 -2.42
C LEU A 128 -7.86 15.30 -1.09
N ALA A 129 -9.14 14.98 -0.99
CA ALA A 129 -9.92 15.13 0.23
C ALA A 129 -9.25 14.38 1.40
N TYR A 130 -8.82 13.13 1.19
CA TYR A 130 -8.08 12.37 2.19
C TYR A 130 -6.75 13.05 2.58
N SER A 131 -6.01 13.59 1.61
CA SER A 131 -4.72 14.24 1.87
C SER A 131 -4.85 15.47 2.76
N HIS A 132 -6.00 16.15 2.72
CA HIS A 132 -6.33 17.32 3.52
C HIS A 132 -7.02 17.02 4.86
N GLN A 133 -7.26 15.74 5.18
CA GLN A 133 -7.82 15.39 6.49
C GLN A 133 -6.86 15.75 7.62
N GLU A 134 -7.38 16.41 8.65
CA GLU A 134 -6.61 16.74 9.86
C GLU A 134 -6.23 15.52 10.69
N LYS A 135 -7.13 14.54 10.77
CA LYS A 135 -6.92 13.28 11.50
C LYS A 135 -6.92 12.10 10.53
N LYS A 136 -5.75 11.56 10.30
CA LYS A 136 -5.56 10.35 9.49
C LYS A 136 -5.34 9.13 10.39
N PRO A 137 -5.69 7.91 9.95
CA PRO A 137 -5.25 6.69 10.61
C PRO A 137 -3.73 6.68 10.70
N GLY A 138 -3.17 6.61 11.90
CA GLY A 138 -1.73 6.61 12.14
C GLY A 138 -1.31 5.44 13.04
N LEU A 139 -0.06 5.02 12.93
CA LEU A 139 0.46 3.89 13.71
C LEU A 139 0.90 4.25 15.12
N HIS A 140 0.99 5.53 15.46
CA HIS A 140 1.52 6.00 16.76
C HIS A 140 2.72 5.15 17.21
N LEU A 141 3.75 5.10 16.34
CA LEU A 141 4.97 4.35 16.65
C LEU A 141 5.72 5.09 17.74
N ASP A 142 5.90 4.42 18.89
CA ASP A 142 6.82 4.92 19.89
C ASP A 142 8.25 4.67 19.39
N GLU A 143 8.94 5.75 19.03
CA GLU A 143 10.32 5.68 18.53
C GLU A 143 11.25 5.00 19.53
N ARG A 144 11.00 5.15 20.84
CA ARG A 144 11.77 4.50 21.89
C ARG A 144 11.62 2.98 21.87
N ALA A 145 10.41 2.48 21.59
CA ALA A 145 10.15 1.05 21.47
C ALA A 145 10.78 0.45 20.19
N LEU A 146 10.97 1.23 19.14
CA LEU A 146 11.64 0.79 17.91
C LEU A 146 13.16 0.77 18.03
N LEU A 147 13.73 1.66 18.85
CA LEU A 147 15.18 1.71 19.09
C LEU A 147 15.64 0.69 20.14
N ALA A 148 14.75 0.25 21.02
CA ALA A 148 15.02 -0.74 22.08
C ALA A 148 14.82 -2.20 21.64
N ALA A 149 14.38 -2.46 20.40
CA ALA A 149 14.08 -3.77 19.85
C ALA A 149 15.12 -4.20 18.80
#